data_0d8fc25eab273104f86720b54a9582ea
#
_entry.id   0d8fc25eab273104f86720b54a9582ea
#
_cell.length_a   1.000
_cell.length_b   1.000
_cell.length_c   1.000
_cell.angle_alpha   90.00
_cell.angle_beta   90.00
_cell.angle_gamma   90.00
#
_symmetry.space_group_name_H-M   'P 1'
#
loop_
_entity.id
_entity.type
_entity.pdbx_description
1 polymer ?
#
loop_
_entity_poly.entity_id
_entity_poly.type
_entity_poly.pdbx_seq_one_letter_code
_entity_poly.pdbx_strand_id
1 'polypeptide(L)'
;MKVFFSLKFYWTKLKNMDFNITKFQICKKDFYSRHNLGYWNNQKYLGVGPSAHSFDGITRCWNTKLHHVYIEGVNSGQKYYEVERLNTSEKFNDYVLTRLRTMWGLDYKYIAQNFGEAYVKEVSRISEKYNNYLIMENDCITLNTKGKFIADRIASEFFIVDVN
;
A
#
# COMPACT_ATOMS: atom_id res chain seq x y z
N MET A 1 15.97 17.71 14.41
CA MET A 1 15.47 17.29 15.73
C MET A 1 14.14 17.94 16.14
N LYS A 2 13.90 19.23 15.85
CA LYS A 2 12.62 19.94 16.21
C LYS A 2 11.37 19.42 15.48
N VAL A 3 11.47 18.96 14.23
CA VAL A 3 10.33 18.47 13.44
C VAL A 3 9.76 17.14 14.00
N PHE A 4 10.62 16.25 14.49
CA PHE A 4 10.22 14.98 15.09
C PHE A 4 9.41 15.14 16.38
N PHE A 5 9.75 16.12 17.22
CA PHE A 5 9.00 16.40 18.44
C PHE A 5 7.60 16.96 18.16
N SER A 6 7.47 17.82 17.14
CA SER A 6 6.21 18.40 16.72
C SER A 6 5.23 17.32 16.18
N LEU A 7 5.70 16.42 15.30
CA LEU A 7 4.88 15.33 14.77
C LEU A 7 4.39 14.38 15.86
N LYS A 8 5.24 14.00 16.83
CA LYS A 8 4.85 13.13 17.94
C LYS A 8 3.77 13.77 18.83
N PHE A 9 3.85 15.08 19.06
CA PHE A 9 2.86 15.83 19.83
C PHE A 9 1.50 15.89 19.10
N TYR A 10 1.49 16.17 17.79
CA TYR A 10 0.28 16.14 16.98
C TYR A 10 -0.34 14.74 16.91
N TRP A 11 0.48 13.70 16.78
CA TRP A 11 0.02 12.31 16.80
C TRP A 11 -0.70 11.93 18.08
N THR A 12 -0.13 12.29 19.24
CA THR A 12 -0.74 12.02 20.54
C THR A 12 -2.04 12.79 20.72
N LYS A 13 -2.08 14.04 20.28
CA LYS A 13 -3.28 14.89 20.37
C LYS A 13 -4.41 14.38 19.47
N LEU A 14 -4.10 13.95 18.25
CA LEU A 14 -5.09 13.40 17.31
C LEU A 14 -5.65 12.05 17.77
N LYS A 15 -4.83 11.19 18.38
CA LYS A 15 -5.29 9.92 18.96
C LYS A 15 -6.32 10.13 20.09
N ASN A 16 -6.14 11.15 20.88
CA ASN A 16 -7.07 11.49 21.99
C ASN A 16 -8.37 12.13 21.50
N MET A 17 -8.50 12.43 20.21
CA MET A 17 -9.69 13.05 19.60
C MET A 17 -10.49 12.07 18.69
N ASP A 18 -10.35 10.75 18.89
CA ASP A 18 -11.00 9.70 18.06
C ASP A 18 -10.67 9.76 16.54
N PHE A 19 -9.48 10.27 16.20
CA PHE A 19 -9.00 10.24 14.81
C PHE A 19 -8.15 9.02 14.55
N ASN A 20 -8.47 8.30 13.48
CA ASN A 20 -7.61 7.26 12.92
C ASN A 20 -6.59 7.89 11.99
N ILE A 21 -5.31 7.61 12.25
CA ILE A 21 -4.21 8.14 11.45
C ILE A 21 -3.61 6.99 10.67
N THR A 22 -3.79 7.02 9.36
CA THR A 22 -2.94 6.31 8.42
C THR A 22 -1.84 7.26 7.93
N LYS A 23 -0.76 6.77 7.36
CA LYS A 23 0.37 7.62 6.92
C LYS A 23 -0.05 8.80 6.03
N PHE A 24 -1.18 8.69 5.34
CA PHE A 24 -1.64 9.66 4.34
C PHE A 24 -3.05 10.21 4.58
N GLN A 25 -3.72 9.76 5.63
CA GLN A 25 -5.09 10.22 5.89
C GLN A 25 -5.37 10.30 7.38
N ILE A 26 -5.83 11.47 7.80
CA ILE A 26 -6.38 11.72 9.13
C ILE A 26 -7.90 11.79 8.93
N CYS A 27 -8.64 10.89 9.55
CA CYS A 27 -10.09 10.89 9.48
C CYS A 27 -10.70 10.60 10.86
N LYS A 28 -11.90 11.09 11.09
CA LYS A 28 -12.70 10.67 12.25
C LYS A 28 -13.00 9.17 12.11
N LYS A 29 -13.08 8.46 13.23
CA LYS A 29 -13.44 7.04 13.25
C LYS A 29 -14.68 6.82 12.36
N ASP A 30 -14.61 5.81 11.50
CA ASP A 30 -15.64 5.39 10.53
C ASP A 30 -15.89 6.35 9.34
N PHE A 31 -15.18 7.49 9.26
CA PHE A 31 -15.25 8.42 8.12
C PHE A 31 -14.03 8.25 7.19
N TYR A 32 -13.93 7.09 6.53
CA TYR A 32 -12.85 6.81 5.58
C TYR A 32 -13.21 7.30 4.18
N SER A 33 -12.21 7.82 3.44
CA SER A 33 -12.38 8.10 2.03
C SER A 33 -12.62 6.80 1.27
N ARG A 34 -13.79 6.65 0.67
CA ARG A 34 -14.14 5.47 -0.15
C ARG A 34 -13.16 5.27 -1.31
N HIS A 35 -12.71 6.36 -1.91
CA HIS A 35 -11.74 6.35 -3.00
C HIS A 35 -10.40 5.75 -2.55
N ASN A 36 -9.85 6.22 -1.44
CA ASN A 36 -8.59 5.69 -0.91
C ASN A 36 -8.74 4.25 -0.42
N LEU A 37 -9.89 3.90 0.18
CA LEU A 37 -10.19 2.51 0.56
C LEU A 37 -10.15 1.57 -0.65
N GLY A 38 -10.64 2.01 -1.82
CA GLY A 38 -10.58 1.24 -3.04
C GLY A 38 -9.14 0.86 -3.40
N TYR A 39 -8.21 1.81 -3.36
CA TYR A 39 -6.79 1.54 -3.61
C TYR A 39 -6.17 0.61 -2.55
N TRP A 40 -6.46 0.84 -1.26
CA TRP A 40 -5.91 0.01 -0.18
C TRP A 40 -6.43 -1.42 -0.16
N ASN A 41 -7.60 -1.64 -0.75
CA ASN A 41 -8.21 -2.96 -0.91
C ASN A 41 -7.96 -3.58 -2.29
N ASN A 42 -7.02 -3.04 -3.07
CA ASN A 42 -6.69 -3.51 -4.43
C ASN A 42 -7.92 -3.64 -5.34
N GLN A 43 -8.91 -2.74 -5.18
CA GLN A 43 -10.06 -2.71 -6.07
C GLN A 43 -9.65 -2.26 -7.47
N LYS A 44 -10.36 -2.79 -8.46
CA LYS A 44 -10.19 -2.38 -9.86
C LYS A 44 -10.58 -0.93 -10.04
N TYR A 45 -9.80 -0.22 -10.83
CA TYR A 45 -10.08 1.18 -11.17
C TYR A 45 -9.61 1.52 -12.58
N LEU A 46 -10.29 2.48 -13.19
CA LEU A 46 -9.95 3.04 -14.50
C LEU A 46 -9.47 4.48 -14.32
N GLY A 47 -8.26 4.74 -14.78
CA GLY A 47 -7.69 6.08 -14.84
C GLY A 47 -7.99 6.76 -16.17
N VAL A 48 -8.48 7.99 -16.12
CA VAL A 48 -8.81 8.80 -17.30
C VAL A 48 -7.89 10.01 -17.36
N GLY A 49 -7.32 10.26 -18.53
CA GLY A 49 -6.41 11.37 -18.77
C GLY A 49 -4.95 10.96 -18.93
N PRO A 50 -4.08 11.89 -19.36
CA PRO A 50 -2.64 11.68 -19.44
C PRO A 50 -2.05 11.29 -18.08
N SER A 51 -1.07 10.38 -18.07
CA SER A 51 -0.43 9.82 -16.87
C SER A 51 -1.36 9.09 -15.90
N ALA A 52 -2.63 8.93 -16.23
CA ALA A 52 -3.55 8.20 -15.34
C ALA A 52 -3.26 6.70 -15.34
N HIS A 53 -3.36 6.10 -14.17
CA HIS A 53 -3.16 4.67 -13.96
C HIS A 53 -4.49 3.95 -13.88
N SER A 54 -4.51 2.70 -14.37
CA SER A 54 -5.63 1.76 -14.26
C SER A 54 -5.14 0.44 -13.68
N PHE A 55 -6.04 -0.30 -13.04
CA PHE A 55 -5.76 -1.62 -12.50
C PHE A 55 -7.00 -2.51 -12.60
N ASP A 56 -6.83 -3.71 -13.15
CA ASP A 56 -7.91 -4.69 -13.34
C ASP A 56 -7.88 -5.86 -12.34
N GLY A 57 -6.96 -5.83 -11.36
CA GLY A 57 -6.72 -6.89 -10.40
C GLY A 57 -5.52 -7.79 -10.74
N ILE A 58 -5.03 -7.74 -11.99
CA ILE A 58 -3.91 -8.54 -12.49
C ILE A 58 -2.87 -7.67 -13.18
N THR A 59 -3.36 -6.70 -13.94
CA THR A 59 -2.59 -5.87 -14.87
C THR A 59 -2.65 -4.42 -14.45
N ARG A 60 -1.52 -3.75 -14.43
CA ARG A 60 -1.44 -2.30 -14.37
C ARG A 60 -1.36 -1.72 -15.76
N CYS A 61 -1.99 -0.59 -15.95
CA CYS A 61 -1.90 0.17 -17.16
C CYS A 61 -1.71 1.65 -16.80
N TRP A 62 -0.88 2.36 -17.56
CA TRP A 62 -0.74 3.81 -17.40
C TRP A 62 -0.72 4.49 -18.77
N ASN A 63 -1.46 5.56 -18.85
CA ASN A 63 -1.57 6.36 -20.06
C ASN A 63 -0.29 7.17 -20.28
N THR A 64 0.02 7.47 -21.54
CA THR A 64 1.12 8.39 -21.87
C THR A 64 0.98 9.71 -21.15
N LYS A 65 2.12 10.29 -20.75
CA LYS A 65 2.16 11.64 -20.14
C LYS A 65 1.99 12.78 -21.16
N LEU A 66 2.16 12.49 -22.45
CA LEU A 66 2.09 13.47 -23.53
C LEU A 66 0.63 13.70 -23.93
N HIS A 67 0.11 14.90 -23.66
CA HIS A 67 -1.29 15.26 -23.90
C HIS A 67 -1.74 15.02 -25.34
N HIS A 68 -0.92 15.45 -26.33
CA HIS A 68 -1.26 15.29 -27.76
C HIS A 68 -1.33 13.82 -28.16
N VAL A 69 -0.39 12.95 -27.68
CA VAL A 69 -0.40 11.51 -27.97
C VAL A 69 -1.61 10.82 -27.30
N TYR A 70 -1.98 11.26 -26.08
CA TYR A 70 -3.17 10.75 -25.42
C TYR A 70 -4.44 11.07 -26.21
N ILE A 71 -4.63 12.35 -26.59
CA ILE A 71 -5.81 12.81 -27.33
C ILE A 71 -5.89 12.12 -28.70
N GLU A 72 -4.77 12.06 -29.42
CA GLU A 72 -4.70 11.39 -30.72
C GLU A 72 -5.02 9.90 -30.60
N GLY A 73 -4.45 9.20 -29.62
CA GLY A 73 -4.69 7.80 -29.36
C GLY A 73 -6.16 7.50 -29.03
N VAL A 74 -6.79 8.34 -28.19
CA VAL A 74 -8.22 8.20 -27.86
C VAL A 74 -9.10 8.39 -29.12
N ASN A 75 -8.77 9.39 -29.96
CA ASN A 75 -9.56 9.71 -31.14
C ASN A 75 -9.36 8.70 -32.30
N SER A 76 -8.14 8.20 -32.48
CA SER A 76 -7.79 7.30 -33.59
C SER A 76 -7.83 5.81 -33.23
N GLY A 77 -7.99 5.47 -31.93
CA GLY A 77 -7.90 4.08 -31.44
C GLY A 77 -6.48 3.53 -31.41
N GLN A 78 -5.45 4.39 -31.61
CA GLN A 78 -4.06 3.97 -31.50
C GLN A 78 -3.66 3.78 -30.04
N LYS A 79 -2.63 2.95 -29.82
CA LYS A 79 -2.14 2.67 -28.46
C LYS A 79 -1.50 3.93 -27.85
N TYR A 80 -2.05 4.39 -26.73
CA TYR A 80 -1.60 5.53 -25.95
C TYR A 80 -1.23 5.18 -24.49
N TYR A 81 -1.16 3.90 -24.19
CA TYR A 81 -0.91 3.38 -22.83
C TYR A 81 0.11 2.26 -22.84
N GLU A 82 0.72 2.04 -21.71
CA GLU A 82 1.57 0.89 -21.42
C GLU A 82 0.88 -0.08 -20.47
N VAL A 83 1.27 -1.35 -20.53
CA VAL A 83 0.65 -2.42 -19.74
C VAL A 83 1.75 -3.24 -19.10
N GLU A 84 1.60 -3.51 -17.80
CA GLU A 84 2.44 -4.37 -17.00
C GLU A 84 1.60 -5.47 -16.36
N ARG A 85 2.00 -6.70 -16.51
CA ARG A 85 1.36 -7.82 -15.83
C ARG A 85 2.16 -8.19 -14.60
N LEU A 86 1.57 -8.01 -13.42
CA LEU A 86 2.22 -8.28 -12.15
C LEU A 86 2.36 -9.79 -11.93
N ASN A 87 3.58 -10.24 -11.58
CA ASN A 87 3.83 -11.57 -11.05
C ASN A 87 3.38 -11.69 -9.58
N THR A 88 3.54 -12.86 -8.98
CA THR A 88 3.08 -13.13 -7.60
C THR A 88 3.86 -12.30 -6.58
N SER A 89 5.17 -12.17 -6.74
CA SER A 89 6.01 -11.40 -5.82
C SER A 89 5.74 -9.91 -5.92
N GLU A 90 5.50 -9.38 -7.10
CA GLU A 90 5.12 -7.98 -7.30
C GLU A 90 3.76 -7.67 -6.65
N LYS A 91 2.76 -8.55 -6.80
CA LYS A 91 1.47 -8.41 -6.13
C LYS A 91 1.61 -8.47 -4.60
N PHE A 92 2.47 -9.36 -4.09
CA PHE A 92 2.74 -9.43 -2.67
C PHE A 92 3.44 -8.15 -2.17
N ASN A 93 4.44 -7.65 -2.88
CA ASN A 93 5.15 -6.42 -2.52
C ASN A 93 4.20 -5.21 -2.49
N ASP A 94 3.28 -5.12 -3.45
CA ASP A 94 2.22 -4.12 -3.45
C ASP A 94 1.27 -4.23 -2.26
N TYR A 95 0.87 -5.45 -1.93
CA TYR A 95 0.05 -5.74 -0.76
C TYR A 95 0.76 -5.27 0.52
N VAL A 96 2.03 -5.63 0.70
CA VAL A 96 2.84 -5.20 1.84
C VAL A 96 2.94 -3.68 1.90
N LEU A 97 3.33 -3.04 0.80
CA LEU A 97 3.52 -1.60 0.72
C LEU A 97 2.24 -0.83 1.08
N THR A 98 1.11 -1.33 0.62
CA THR A 98 -0.19 -0.71 0.85
C THR A 98 -0.69 -0.98 2.26
N ARG A 99 -0.72 -2.24 2.69
CA ARG A 99 -1.35 -2.66 3.94
C ARG A 99 -0.61 -2.21 5.18
N LEU A 100 0.73 -2.26 5.21
CA LEU A 100 1.51 -1.75 6.35
C LEU A 100 1.31 -0.25 6.62
N ARG A 101 0.85 0.51 5.63
CA ARG A 101 0.55 1.93 5.79
C ARG A 101 -0.86 2.17 6.34
N THR A 102 -1.68 1.14 6.47
CA THR A 102 -3.04 1.20 6.97
C THR A 102 -3.14 0.71 8.42
N MET A 103 -4.28 0.93 9.03
CA MET A 103 -4.59 0.41 10.35
C MET A 103 -4.90 -1.10 10.36
N TRP A 104 -5.20 -1.70 9.21
CA TRP A 104 -5.54 -3.12 9.09
C TRP A 104 -4.29 -4.01 9.00
N GLY A 105 -3.16 -3.48 8.51
CA GLY A 105 -1.90 -4.23 8.46
C GLY A 105 -1.90 -5.42 7.50
N LEU A 106 -0.91 -6.30 7.69
CA LEU A 106 -0.76 -7.55 6.96
C LEU A 106 -1.55 -8.66 7.68
N ASP A 107 -2.41 -9.34 6.95
CA ASP A 107 -3.21 -10.46 7.45
C ASP A 107 -2.56 -11.79 7.02
N TYR A 108 -2.18 -12.62 7.98
CA TYR A 108 -1.53 -13.90 7.73
C TYR A 108 -2.41 -14.88 6.95
N LYS A 109 -3.72 -14.90 7.22
CA LYS A 109 -4.67 -15.76 6.50
C LYS A 109 -4.78 -15.33 5.04
N TYR A 110 -4.88 -14.02 4.81
CA TYR A 110 -4.90 -13.49 3.46
C TYR A 110 -3.61 -13.84 2.69
N ILE A 111 -2.44 -13.72 3.36
CA ILE A 111 -1.15 -14.05 2.74
C ILE A 111 -1.09 -15.54 2.40
N ALA A 112 -1.47 -16.42 3.33
CA ALA A 112 -1.49 -17.86 3.08
C ALA A 112 -2.37 -18.23 1.88
N GLN A 113 -3.57 -17.66 1.81
CA GLN A 113 -4.55 -17.96 0.76
C GLN A 113 -4.18 -17.43 -0.62
N ASN A 114 -3.54 -16.25 -0.70
CA ASN A 114 -3.29 -15.58 -1.98
C ASN A 114 -1.86 -15.72 -2.49
N PHE A 115 -0.90 -15.95 -1.60
CA PHE A 115 0.53 -16.02 -1.94
C PHE A 115 1.17 -17.35 -1.52
N GLY A 116 0.61 -18.05 -0.53
CA GLY A 116 1.07 -19.35 -0.06
C GLY A 116 1.94 -19.29 1.20
N GLU A 117 2.21 -20.47 1.78
CA GLU A 117 2.88 -20.64 3.07
C GLU A 117 4.34 -20.17 3.08
N ALA A 118 5.02 -20.16 1.94
CA ALA A 118 6.38 -19.64 1.84
C ALA A 118 6.45 -18.15 2.18
N TYR A 119 5.47 -17.39 1.73
CA TYR A 119 5.35 -15.95 2.04
C TYR A 119 5.02 -15.71 3.51
N VAL A 120 4.18 -16.57 4.11
CA VAL A 120 3.86 -16.52 5.54
C VAL A 120 5.11 -16.70 6.39
N LYS A 121 5.95 -17.71 6.06
CA LYS A 121 7.22 -17.96 6.76
C LYS A 121 8.18 -16.77 6.68
N GLU A 122 8.30 -16.17 5.49
CA GLU A 122 9.16 -15.01 5.30
C GLU A 122 8.65 -13.79 6.07
N VAL A 123 7.33 -13.54 6.04
CA VAL A 123 6.70 -12.47 6.84
C VAL A 123 6.96 -12.68 8.34
N SER A 124 6.84 -13.90 8.84
CA SER A 124 7.11 -14.23 10.25
C SER A 124 8.57 -13.95 10.61
N ARG A 125 9.51 -14.40 9.78
CA ARG A 125 10.96 -14.18 9.97
C ARG A 125 11.32 -12.69 10.06
N ILE A 126 10.75 -11.89 9.17
CA ILE A 126 11.00 -10.44 9.14
C ILE A 126 10.31 -9.76 10.32
N SER A 127 9.12 -10.21 10.70
CA SER A 127 8.38 -9.67 11.84
C SER A 127 9.14 -9.83 13.16
N GLU A 128 9.82 -10.95 13.37
CA GLU A 128 10.69 -11.17 14.52
C GLU A 128 11.84 -10.14 14.57
N LYS A 129 12.48 -9.90 13.42
CA LYS A 129 13.56 -8.90 13.30
C LYS A 129 13.09 -7.48 13.64
N TYR A 130 11.85 -7.15 13.32
CA TYR A 130 11.27 -5.80 13.48
C TYR A 130 10.23 -5.72 14.61
N ASN A 131 10.22 -6.65 15.57
CA ASN A 131 9.24 -6.75 16.65
C ASN A 131 9.06 -5.43 17.45
N ASN A 132 10.13 -4.65 17.65
CA ASN A 132 10.08 -3.35 18.33
C ASN A 132 9.29 -2.26 17.58
N TYR A 133 8.94 -2.48 16.32
CA TYR A 133 8.26 -1.56 15.43
C TYR A 133 6.86 -2.05 15.02
N LEU A 134 6.55 -3.30 15.36
CA LEU A 134 5.33 -3.98 14.96
C LEU A 134 4.42 -4.27 16.17
N ILE A 135 3.14 -4.43 15.89
CA ILE A 135 2.12 -4.97 16.80
C ILE A 135 1.54 -6.18 16.07
N MET A 136 1.52 -7.33 16.74
CA MET A 136 0.93 -8.56 16.22
C MET A 136 -0.29 -8.90 17.06
N GLU A 137 -1.47 -8.78 16.46
CA GLU A 137 -2.76 -9.05 17.11
C GLU A 137 -3.72 -9.68 16.10
N ASN A 138 -4.47 -10.70 16.53
CA ASN A 138 -5.52 -11.36 15.74
C ASN A 138 -5.07 -11.82 14.34
N ASP A 139 -3.91 -12.45 14.23
CA ASP A 139 -3.29 -12.87 12.96
C ASP A 139 -2.96 -11.71 12.01
N CYS A 140 -2.90 -10.47 12.51
CA CYS A 140 -2.56 -9.29 11.73
C CYS A 140 -1.30 -8.61 12.27
N ILE A 141 -0.48 -8.06 11.38
CA ILE A 141 0.72 -7.29 11.69
C ILE A 141 0.46 -5.83 11.33
N THR A 142 0.56 -4.94 12.30
CA THR A 142 0.46 -3.49 12.09
C THR A 142 1.71 -2.77 12.61
N LEU A 143 1.94 -1.55 12.13
CA LEU A 143 3.03 -0.71 12.62
C LEU A 143 2.61 0.00 13.91
N ASN A 144 3.46 -0.10 14.95
CA ASN A 144 3.32 0.76 16.12
C ASN A 144 3.74 2.21 15.79
N THR A 145 3.64 3.11 16.77
CA THR A 145 3.97 4.53 16.57
C THR A 145 5.40 4.75 16.06
N LYS A 146 6.38 3.97 16.54
CA LYS A 146 7.78 4.06 16.08
C LYS A 146 7.91 3.54 14.64
N GLY A 147 7.27 2.41 14.34
CA GLY A 147 7.29 1.78 13.02
C GLY A 147 6.69 2.69 11.93
N LYS A 148 5.63 3.43 12.24
CA LYS A 148 5.00 4.37 11.30
C LYS A 148 5.95 5.46 10.78
N PHE A 149 6.95 5.87 11.55
CA PHE A 149 7.95 6.86 11.10
C PHE A 149 8.93 6.30 10.07
N ILE A 150 9.13 4.99 10.06
CA ILE A 150 10.05 4.29 9.15
C ILE A 150 9.29 3.24 8.31
N ALA A 151 8.00 3.46 8.06
CA ALA A 151 7.12 2.50 7.40
C ALA A 151 7.66 2.02 6.05
N ASP A 152 8.21 2.92 5.23
CA ASP A 152 8.73 2.56 3.91
C ASP A 152 9.96 1.66 3.99
N ARG A 153 10.84 1.93 4.96
CA ARG A 153 11.99 1.06 5.24
C ARG A 153 11.57 -0.31 5.73
N ILE A 154 10.58 -0.38 6.64
CA ILE A 154 10.07 -1.66 7.11
C ILE A 154 9.38 -2.40 5.98
N ALA A 155 8.55 -1.74 5.19
CA ALA A 155 7.87 -2.36 4.05
C ALA A 155 8.86 -2.94 3.04
N SER A 156 9.95 -2.24 2.73
CA SER A 156 10.97 -2.73 1.80
C SER A 156 11.69 -3.99 2.28
N GLU A 157 11.80 -4.22 3.59
CA GLU A 157 12.39 -5.45 4.13
C GLU A 157 11.48 -6.69 3.94
N PHE A 158 10.18 -6.47 3.84
CA PHE A 158 9.21 -7.53 3.53
C PHE A 158 9.14 -7.87 2.04
N PHE A 159 9.78 -7.09 1.17
CA PHE A 159 9.71 -7.34 -0.27
C PHE A 159 10.43 -8.63 -0.64
N ILE A 160 9.77 -9.41 -1.47
CA ILE A 160 10.32 -10.63 -2.06
C ILE A 160 10.69 -10.30 -3.51
N VAL A 161 11.94 -10.57 -3.84
CA VAL A 161 12.48 -10.45 -5.19
C VAL A 161 12.66 -11.87 -5.72
N ASP A 162 11.99 -12.20 -6.82
CA ASP A 162 12.24 -13.45 -7.52
C ASP A 162 13.68 -13.39 -8.05
N VAL A 163 14.54 -14.19 -7.49
CA VAL A 163 15.88 -14.42 -8.07
C VAL A 163 15.66 -15.38 -9.24
N ASN A 164 15.65 -14.84 -10.46
CA ASN A 164 15.66 -15.63 -11.69
C ASN A 164 16.92 -16.51 -11.78
#